data_ed3e052dcc93fa49c0f29395c1c06c1b
#
_entry.id   ed3e052dcc93fa49c0f29395c1c06c1b
#
_cell.length_a   1.000
_cell.length_b   1.000
_cell.length_c   1.000
_cell.angle_alpha   90.00
_cell.angle_beta   90.00
_cell.angle_gamma   90.00
#
_symmetry.space_group_name_H-M   'P 1'
#
loop_
_entity.id
_entity.type
_entity.pdbx_description
1 polymer ?
#
loop_
_entity_poly.entity_id
_entity_poly.type
_entity_poly.pdbx_seq_one_letter_code
_entity_poly.pdbx_strand_id
1 'polypeptide(L)'
;MKWMERHYKTKNNPKKLWKEVKSIIILGTNYAPEKNPLSDNFKKKNANISVYARNKDYHDIIREKLKKFKSWFKDEFHIDARLFVDTAPIYEKPLAQASGIGWQGKHTNLVSKNYGSWLFLSEIFLPIKIKEDSKEIDHCGTCSE
;
A
#
# COMPACT_ATOMS: atom_id res chain seq x y z
N MET A 1 -11.70 0.29 20.84
CA MET A 1 -10.70 -0.48 20.04
C MET A 1 -9.29 -0.36 20.64
N LYS A 2 -9.05 -1.04 21.75
CA LYS A 2 -7.76 -0.99 22.50
C LYS A 2 -6.50 -1.33 21.68
N TRP A 3 -6.65 -2.12 20.60
CA TRP A 3 -5.54 -2.45 19.69
C TRP A 3 -5.04 -1.23 18.92
N MET A 4 -5.94 -0.38 18.39
CA MET A 4 -5.55 0.82 17.64
C MET A 4 -4.83 1.84 18.54
N GLU A 5 -5.27 2.00 19.78
CA GLU A 5 -4.63 2.90 20.76
C GLU A 5 -3.21 2.45 21.09
N ARG A 6 -3.00 1.13 21.31
CA ARG A 6 -1.67 0.58 21.62
C ARG A 6 -0.66 0.80 20.49
N HIS A 7 -1.10 0.74 19.24
CA HIS A 7 -0.22 0.86 18.07
C HIS A 7 -0.16 2.28 17.48
N TYR A 8 -0.97 3.22 17.97
CA TYR A 8 -1.01 4.58 17.44
C TYR A 8 0.37 5.26 17.39
N LYS A 9 1.11 5.20 18.51
CA LYS A 9 2.45 5.82 18.60
C LYS A 9 3.49 5.16 17.69
N THR A 10 3.32 3.89 17.38
CA THR A 10 4.24 3.14 16.47
C THR A 10 3.86 3.38 15.03
N LYS A 11 2.58 3.35 14.72
CA LYS A 11 2.06 3.55 13.35
C LYS A 11 2.42 4.91 12.76
N ASN A 12 2.46 5.95 13.58
CA ASN A 12 2.80 7.31 13.18
C ASN A 12 4.31 7.58 13.03
N ASN A 13 5.16 6.62 13.39
CA ASN A 13 6.59 6.85 13.36
C ASN A 13 7.35 5.62 12.87
N PRO A 14 7.69 5.57 11.56
CA PRO A 14 8.45 4.48 10.97
C PRO A 14 9.80 4.19 11.68
N LYS A 15 10.42 5.19 12.29
CA LYS A 15 11.67 5.02 13.07
C LYS A 15 11.49 4.15 14.30
N LYS A 16 10.26 3.97 14.81
CA LYS A 16 10.00 3.02 15.90
C LYS A 16 10.01 1.56 15.44
N LEU A 17 9.74 1.30 14.16
CA LEU A 17 9.90 -0.02 13.57
C LEU A 17 11.35 -0.31 13.19
N TRP A 18 12.04 0.72 12.70
CA TRP A 18 13.44 0.61 12.31
C TRP A 18 14.15 1.96 12.48
N LYS A 19 15.05 2.04 13.45
CA LYS A 19 15.74 3.30 13.81
C LYS A 19 16.57 3.89 12.68
N GLU A 20 17.11 3.04 11.81
CA GLU A 20 18.00 3.40 10.71
C GLU A 20 17.26 3.91 9.47
N VAL A 21 15.92 3.82 9.42
CA VAL A 21 15.15 4.26 8.24
C VAL A 21 15.36 5.74 7.97
N LYS A 22 15.73 6.06 6.74
CA LYS A 22 15.89 7.43 6.23
C LYS A 22 14.97 7.72 5.06
N SER A 23 14.59 6.70 4.30
CA SER A 23 13.62 6.81 3.20
C SER A 23 12.71 5.60 3.15
N ILE A 24 11.52 5.80 2.61
CA ILE A 24 10.52 4.76 2.40
C ILE A 24 10.08 4.84 0.95
N ILE A 25 10.21 3.73 0.23
CA ILE A 25 9.62 3.59 -1.10
C ILE A 25 8.26 2.93 -0.91
N ILE A 26 7.22 3.54 -1.45
CA ILE A 26 5.88 2.96 -1.48
C ILE A 26 5.61 2.41 -2.87
N LEU A 27 5.08 1.20 -2.92
CA LEU A 27 4.72 0.53 -4.16
C LEU A 27 3.23 0.22 -4.16
N GLY A 28 2.60 0.42 -5.31
CA GLY A 28 1.23 0.02 -5.59
C GLY A 28 1.18 -1.15 -6.56
N THR A 29 0.62 -2.28 -6.14
CA THR A 29 0.37 -3.41 -7.04
C THR A 29 -1.08 -3.39 -7.48
N ASN A 30 -1.31 -3.15 -8.78
CA ASN A 30 -2.67 -3.13 -9.34
C ASN A 30 -3.29 -4.54 -9.34
N TYR A 31 -4.51 -4.65 -8.82
CA TYR A 31 -5.32 -5.87 -8.83
C TYR A 31 -6.69 -5.70 -9.50
N ALA A 32 -6.88 -4.61 -10.23
CA ALA A 32 -8.12 -4.37 -10.94
C ALA A 32 -8.44 -5.52 -11.90
N PRO A 33 -9.67 -6.02 -11.90
CA PRO A 33 -10.08 -7.06 -12.84
C PRO A 33 -10.32 -6.46 -14.24
N GLU A 34 -10.10 -7.27 -15.27
CA GLU A 34 -10.38 -6.87 -16.66
C GLU A 34 -11.88 -6.59 -16.90
N LYS A 35 -12.75 -7.33 -16.21
CA LYS A 35 -14.21 -7.18 -16.33
C LYS A 35 -14.78 -6.47 -15.11
N ASN A 36 -15.82 -5.66 -15.31
CA ASN A 36 -16.53 -5.02 -14.21
C ASN A 36 -17.03 -6.06 -13.19
N PRO A 37 -16.51 -6.08 -11.96
CA PRO A 37 -16.85 -7.08 -10.96
C PRO A 37 -18.32 -6.97 -10.47
N LEU A 38 -18.96 -5.83 -10.70
CA LEU A 38 -20.35 -5.62 -10.32
C LEU A 38 -21.34 -6.23 -11.32
N SER A 39 -20.90 -6.61 -12.51
CA SER A 39 -21.76 -7.23 -13.53
C SER A 39 -22.41 -8.54 -13.06
N ASP A 40 -21.78 -9.23 -12.12
CA ASP A 40 -22.27 -10.49 -11.56
C ASP A 40 -23.19 -10.32 -10.34
N ASN A 41 -23.31 -9.12 -9.77
CA ASN A 41 -24.16 -8.84 -8.61
C ASN A 41 -25.66 -9.07 -8.88
N PHE A 42 -26.07 -9.04 -10.14
CA PHE A 42 -27.46 -9.29 -10.55
C PHE A 42 -27.82 -10.78 -10.62
N LYS A 43 -26.83 -11.68 -10.55
CA LYS A 43 -27.05 -13.13 -10.56
C LYS A 43 -27.37 -13.63 -9.15
N LYS A 44 -28.64 -13.48 -8.73
CA LYS A 44 -29.14 -13.77 -7.36
C LYS A 44 -28.83 -15.18 -6.83
N LYS A 45 -28.50 -16.14 -7.70
CA LYS A 45 -28.17 -17.53 -7.32
C LYS A 45 -26.69 -17.76 -7.03
N ASN A 46 -25.82 -16.79 -7.30
CA ASN A 46 -24.37 -16.93 -7.15
C ASN A 46 -23.87 -16.06 -5.99
N ALA A 47 -23.01 -16.64 -5.15
CA ALA A 47 -22.24 -15.86 -4.21
C ALA A 47 -21.19 -15.03 -4.98
N ASN A 48 -20.93 -13.80 -4.52
CA ASN A 48 -19.89 -12.96 -5.09
C ASN A 48 -18.74 -12.79 -4.08
N ILE A 49 -17.54 -13.12 -4.53
CA ILE A 49 -16.31 -12.97 -3.73
C ILE A 49 -15.63 -11.68 -4.15
N SER A 50 -15.20 -10.88 -3.17
CA SER A 50 -14.41 -9.68 -3.42
C SER A 50 -13.19 -9.95 -4.29
N VAL A 51 -12.90 -9.05 -5.22
CA VAL A 51 -11.86 -9.22 -6.24
C VAL A 51 -10.51 -9.55 -5.61
N TYR A 52 -10.13 -8.88 -4.53
CA TYR A 52 -8.87 -9.09 -3.84
C TYR A 52 -8.70 -10.52 -3.28
N ALA A 53 -9.80 -11.23 -3.04
CA ALA A 53 -9.81 -12.56 -2.44
C ALA A 53 -10.04 -13.70 -3.45
N ARG A 54 -10.13 -13.39 -4.76
CA ARG A 54 -10.48 -14.39 -5.80
C ARG A 54 -9.32 -15.29 -6.22
N ASN A 55 -8.08 -14.88 -5.96
CA ASN A 55 -6.87 -15.56 -6.43
C ASN A 55 -6.01 -16.03 -5.25
N LYS A 56 -4.74 -16.34 -5.55
CA LYS A 56 -3.73 -16.61 -4.52
C LYS A 56 -3.59 -15.43 -3.56
N ASP A 57 -3.15 -15.72 -2.35
CA ASP A 57 -2.88 -14.69 -1.35
C ASP A 57 -1.89 -13.65 -1.92
N TYR A 58 -2.33 -12.40 -2.01
CA TYR A 58 -1.53 -11.30 -2.55
C TYR A 58 -0.29 -11.02 -1.71
N HIS A 59 -0.33 -11.32 -0.41
CA HIS A 59 0.83 -11.16 0.47
C HIS A 59 2.00 -11.99 -0.01
N ASP A 60 1.78 -13.23 -0.41
CA ASP A 60 2.83 -14.11 -0.89
C ASP A 60 3.38 -13.64 -2.23
N ILE A 61 2.49 -13.26 -3.15
CA ILE A 61 2.88 -12.77 -4.48
C ILE A 61 3.74 -11.50 -4.37
N ILE A 62 3.32 -10.55 -3.54
CA ILE A 62 4.02 -9.28 -3.37
C ILE A 62 5.34 -9.51 -2.63
N ARG A 63 5.34 -10.33 -1.57
CA ARG A 63 6.57 -10.68 -0.84
C ARG A 63 7.64 -11.31 -1.72
N GLU A 64 7.27 -12.19 -2.64
CA GLU A 64 8.23 -12.77 -3.60
C GLU A 64 8.86 -11.71 -4.50
N LYS A 65 8.05 -10.77 -5.02
CA LYS A 65 8.57 -9.65 -5.82
C LYS A 65 9.50 -8.76 -5.01
N LEU A 66 9.10 -8.41 -3.79
CA LEU A 66 9.90 -7.57 -2.89
C LEU A 66 11.22 -8.24 -2.48
N LYS A 67 11.24 -9.56 -2.27
CA LYS A 67 12.48 -10.30 -1.99
C LYS A 67 13.50 -10.17 -3.13
N LYS A 68 13.06 -10.25 -4.39
CA LYS A 68 13.93 -10.02 -5.55
C LYS A 68 14.50 -8.60 -5.54
N PHE A 69 13.67 -7.62 -5.23
CA PHE A 69 14.08 -6.24 -5.11
C PHE A 69 15.10 -6.03 -3.97
N LYS A 70 14.85 -6.66 -2.81
CA LYS A 70 15.80 -6.64 -1.68
C LYS A 70 17.16 -7.24 -2.05
N SER A 71 17.17 -8.39 -2.75
CA SER A 71 18.43 -8.99 -3.21
C SER A 71 19.17 -8.05 -4.14
N TRP A 72 18.51 -7.47 -5.11
CA TRP A 72 19.12 -6.49 -6.02
C TRP A 72 19.70 -5.29 -5.28
N PHE A 73 19.00 -4.71 -4.29
CA PHE A 73 19.53 -3.62 -3.47
C PHE A 73 20.79 -4.04 -2.72
N LYS A 74 20.81 -5.27 -2.19
CA LYS A 74 21.94 -5.79 -1.45
C LYS A 74 23.17 -6.03 -2.36
N ASP A 75 22.94 -6.60 -3.54
CA ASP A 75 23.98 -6.97 -4.48
C ASP A 75 24.60 -5.74 -5.15
N GLU A 76 23.76 -4.79 -5.59
CA GLU A 76 24.18 -3.60 -6.33
C GLU A 76 24.72 -2.47 -5.42
N PHE A 77 24.06 -2.25 -4.29
CA PHE A 77 24.31 -1.07 -3.45
C PHE A 77 24.82 -1.41 -2.06
N HIS A 78 24.94 -2.69 -1.71
CA HIS A 78 25.30 -3.17 -0.36
C HIS A 78 24.38 -2.62 0.74
N ILE A 79 23.10 -2.39 0.40
CA ILE A 79 22.09 -1.84 1.30
C ILE A 79 21.17 -2.97 1.76
N ASP A 80 20.99 -3.10 3.08
CA ASP A 80 19.95 -3.97 3.63
C ASP A 80 18.64 -3.19 3.73
N ALA A 81 17.62 -3.65 3.02
CA ALA A 81 16.29 -3.08 3.01
C ALA A 81 15.33 -3.89 3.89
N ARG A 82 14.35 -3.24 4.52
CA ARG A 82 13.24 -3.93 5.19
C ARG A 82 11.97 -3.79 4.36
N LEU A 83 11.23 -4.89 4.27
CA LEU A 83 10.06 -5.03 3.41
C LEU A 83 8.81 -5.22 4.26
N PHE A 84 7.73 -4.54 3.89
CA PHE A 84 6.44 -4.67 4.56
C PHE A 84 5.32 -4.80 3.53
N VAL A 85 4.32 -5.61 3.85
CA VAL A 85 3.09 -5.81 3.09
C VAL A 85 1.98 -6.02 4.09
N ASP A 86 1.15 -5.03 4.35
CA ASP A 86 -0.06 -5.07 5.20
C ASP A 86 0.14 -5.66 6.63
N THR A 87 1.35 -6.05 7.00
CA THR A 87 1.62 -6.75 8.26
C THR A 87 2.28 -5.88 9.32
N ALA A 88 2.81 -4.72 8.94
CA ALA A 88 3.49 -3.83 9.85
C ALA A 88 2.52 -2.81 10.49
N PRO A 89 2.77 -2.39 11.75
CA PRO A 89 2.00 -1.32 12.38
C PRO A 89 2.42 0.05 11.83
N ILE A 90 2.17 0.30 10.55
CA ILE A 90 2.37 1.58 9.83
C ILE A 90 1.06 2.04 9.18
N TYR A 91 0.97 3.33 8.94
CA TYR A 91 -0.12 3.92 8.17
C TYR A 91 0.29 4.01 6.69
N GLU A 92 0.01 2.95 5.93
CA GLU A 92 0.39 2.82 4.51
C GLU A 92 -0.23 3.89 3.64
N LYS A 93 -1.53 4.17 3.81
CA LYS A 93 -2.26 5.14 2.97
C LYS A 93 -1.74 6.58 3.10
N PRO A 94 -1.47 7.12 4.31
CA PRO A 94 -0.80 8.41 4.45
C PRO A 94 0.60 8.46 3.84
N LEU A 95 1.38 7.38 3.93
CA LEU A 95 2.69 7.27 3.29
C LEU A 95 2.55 7.24 1.77
N ALA A 96 1.57 6.51 1.23
CA ALA A 96 1.28 6.47 -0.20
C ALA A 96 0.86 7.85 -0.74
N GLN A 97 0.10 8.62 0.03
CA GLN A 97 -0.21 10.01 -0.33
C GLN A 97 1.03 10.90 -0.28
N ALA A 98 1.88 10.74 0.72
CA ALA A 98 3.12 11.49 0.83
C ALA A 98 4.10 11.21 -0.32
N SER A 99 4.06 9.99 -0.89
CA SER A 99 4.90 9.57 -2.02
C SER A 99 4.27 9.82 -3.41
N GLY A 100 3.10 10.46 -3.50
CA GLY A 100 2.49 10.82 -4.76
C GLY A 100 1.74 9.70 -5.51
N ILE A 101 1.58 8.51 -4.92
CA ILE A 101 0.85 7.39 -5.56
C ILE A 101 -0.65 7.69 -5.71
N GLY A 102 -1.21 8.43 -4.76
CA GLY A 102 -2.62 8.77 -4.74
C GLY A 102 -2.99 9.56 -3.48
N TRP A 103 -4.25 9.85 -3.27
CA TRP A 103 -4.75 10.55 -2.09
C TRP A 103 -5.67 9.65 -1.27
N GLN A 104 -5.80 9.94 0.00
CA GLN A 104 -6.77 9.28 0.85
C GLN A 104 -8.12 9.92 0.65
N GLY A 105 -9.04 9.20 0.01
CA GLY A 105 -10.40 9.69 -0.27
C GLY A 105 -11.26 9.82 1.00
N LYS A 106 -12.41 10.49 0.90
CA LYS A 106 -13.39 10.66 2.01
C LYS A 106 -13.85 9.32 2.59
N HIS A 107 -13.90 8.25 1.80
CA HIS A 107 -14.19 6.88 2.21
C HIS A 107 -12.99 6.15 2.86
N THR A 108 -11.90 6.88 3.17
CA THR A 108 -10.67 6.41 3.82
C THR A 108 -9.78 5.46 3.02
N ASN A 109 -10.14 5.07 1.80
CA ASN A 109 -9.27 4.30 0.92
C ASN A 109 -8.32 5.21 0.13
N LEU A 110 -7.17 4.63 -0.28
CA LEU A 110 -6.29 5.31 -1.23
C LEU A 110 -6.94 5.31 -2.61
N VAL A 111 -6.89 6.44 -3.30
CA VAL A 111 -7.34 6.61 -4.68
C VAL A 111 -6.18 7.10 -5.53
N SER A 112 -5.86 6.38 -6.57
CA SER A 112 -4.87 6.75 -7.58
C SER A 112 -5.57 7.29 -8.82
N LYS A 113 -5.00 8.32 -9.47
CA LYS A 113 -5.52 8.83 -10.75
C LYS A 113 -5.58 7.77 -11.85
N ASN A 114 -4.59 6.89 -11.86
CA ASN A 114 -4.45 5.89 -12.93
C ASN A 114 -5.14 4.56 -12.63
N TYR A 115 -5.25 4.20 -11.33
CA TYR A 115 -5.66 2.86 -10.91
C TYR A 115 -6.88 2.88 -9.97
N GLY A 116 -7.47 4.05 -9.69
CA GLY A 116 -8.55 4.17 -8.72
C GLY A 116 -8.15 3.60 -7.36
N SER A 117 -9.02 2.83 -6.73
CA SER A 117 -8.76 2.19 -5.43
C SER A 117 -8.25 0.74 -5.56
N TRP A 118 -7.74 0.34 -6.74
CA TRP A 118 -7.34 -1.03 -7.05
C TRP A 118 -5.85 -1.31 -6.80
N LEU A 119 -5.28 -0.75 -5.73
CA LEU A 119 -3.87 -0.93 -5.39
C LEU A 119 -3.70 -1.64 -4.05
N PHE A 120 -2.96 -2.74 -4.04
CA PHE A 120 -2.32 -3.25 -2.83
C PHE A 120 -1.06 -2.43 -2.57
N LEU A 121 -0.89 -1.98 -1.33
CA LEU A 121 0.28 -1.20 -0.93
C LEU A 121 1.37 -2.11 -0.34
N SER A 122 2.60 -1.68 -0.52
CA SER A 122 3.74 -2.31 0.13
C SER A 122 4.87 -1.30 0.29
N GLU A 123 5.75 -1.51 1.28
CA GLU A 123 6.79 -0.58 1.66
C GLU A 123 8.17 -1.22 1.64
N ILE A 124 9.15 -0.44 1.18
CA ILE A 124 10.57 -0.75 1.28
C ILE A 124 11.23 0.36 2.10
N PHE A 125 11.69 0.01 3.28
CA PHE A 125 12.44 0.91 4.15
C PHE A 125 13.93 0.84 3.82
N LEU A 126 14.56 1.99 3.67
CA LEU A 126 15.96 2.13 3.31
C LEU A 126 16.72 2.95 4.37
N PRO A 127 17.98 2.57 4.70
CA PRO A 127 18.83 3.31 5.63
C PRO A 127 19.58 4.46 4.95
N ILE A 128 19.27 4.77 3.70
CA ILE A 128 19.83 5.88 2.92
C ILE A 128 18.79 6.94 2.64
N LYS A 129 19.22 8.16 2.38
CA LYS A 129 18.35 9.22 1.87
C LYS A 129 18.27 9.12 0.35
N ILE A 130 17.05 9.12 -0.19
CA ILE A 130 16.75 9.31 -1.60
C ILE A 130 15.93 10.58 -1.75
N LYS A 131 15.93 11.17 -2.96
CA LYS A 131 15.09 12.32 -3.26
C LYS A 131 13.62 11.93 -3.10
N GLU A 132 12.87 12.73 -2.38
CA GLU A 132 11.43 12.52 -2.18
C GLU A 132 10.63 12.95 -3.40
N ASP A 133 9.54 12.24 -3.66
CA ASP A 133 8.53 12.62 -4.64
C ASP A 133 7.60 13.68 -4.07
N SER A 134 6.88 14.37 -4.94
CA SER A 134 5.88 15.35 -4.53
C SER A 134 4.65 14.64 -3.96
N LYS A 135 4.16 15.14 -2.83
CA LYS A 135 2.93 14.66 -2.20
C LYS A 135 1.74 14.82 -3.15
N GLU A 136 0.86 13.81 -3.21
CA GLU A 136 -0.41 13.94 -3.93
C GLU A 136 -1.40 14.79 -3.13
N ILE A 137 -2.10 15.66 -3.84
CA ILE A 137 -3.15 16.51 -3.29
C ILE A 137 -4.49 15.75 -3.24
N ASP A 138 -5.42 16.21 -2.42
CA ASP A 138 -6.77 15.68 -2.40
C ASP A 138 -7.54 16.11 -3.67
N HIS A 139 -8.10 15.14 -4.37
CA HIS A 139 -8.95 15.35 -5.54
C HIS A 139 -10.41 15.00 -5.26
N CYS A 140 -10.80 14.80 -4.01
CA CYS A 140 -12.20 14.62 -3.64
C CYS A 140 -12.97 15.91 -3.92
N GLY A 141 -13.97 15.82 -4.79
CA GLY A 141 -14.85 16.93 -5.10
C GLY A 141 -15.96 17.12 -4.04
N THR A 142 -17.14 17.49 -4.50
CA THR A 142 -18.32 17.77 -3.67
C THR A 142 -19.08 16.51 -3.23
N CYS A 143 -18.58 15.31 -3.47
CA CYS A 143 -19.22 14.07 -3.03
C CYS A 143 -19.51 14.09 -1.52
N SER A 144 -20.78 13.88 -1.17
CA SER A 144 -21.30 13.89 0.19
C SER A 144 -21.96 12.58 0.60
N GLU A 145 -21.99 11.57 -0.31
CA GLU A 145 -22.56 10.24 -0.08
C GLU A 145 -21.53 9.23 0.39
#